data_adaec82bf1b3acfe5e114a96b31900ce
#
_entry.id   adaec82bf1b3acfe5e114a96b31900ce
#
_cell.length_a   1.000
_cell.length_b   1.000
_cell.length_c   1.000
_cell.angle_alpha   90.00
_cell.angle_beta   90.00
_cell.angle_gamma   90.00
#
_symmetry.space_group_name_H-M   'P 1'
#
loop_
_entity.id
_entity.type
_entity.pdbx_description
1 polymer ?
#
loop_
_entity_poly.entity_id
_entity_poly.type
_entity_poly.pdbx_seq_one_letter_code
_entity_poly.pdbx_strand_id
1 'polypeptide(L)'
;MNIDLLSKMVKELIMDQDRVALPGLGSFVAEIVPSTFSDKGYTINPPYRRLYFRSRPDQGEELAKFYSDTNQVELAVADKIVKDFIAELKSVLHVKKTVIFPGLGRLRATKENTVFFVADEDLDIYPSGFGLEPISLKTHQETRQEVSAAVGELKSILSEPVPVPVYEDPAPVTEEPVSVPEEPVSVPEPTQDPVAD
;
A
#
# COMPACT_ATOMS: atom_id res chain seq x y z
N MET A 1 29.87 20.21 3.52
CA MET A 1 28.58 19.71 3.10
C MET A 1 27.51 20.80 3.31
N ASN A 2 26.39 20.80 2.63
CA ASN A 2 25.26 21.72 2.82
C ASN A 2 23.95 20.96 2.96
N ILE A 3 22.87 21.65 3.37
CA ILE A 3 21.57 21.01 3.62
C ILE A 3 20.92 20.46 2.35
N ASP A 4 21.14 21.12 1.21
CA ASP A 4 20.59 20.65 -0.08
C ASP A 4 21.22 19.32 -0.50
N LEU A 5 22.54 19.18 -0.30
CA LEU A 5 23.23 17.93 -0.57
C LEU A 5 22.77 16.83 0.38
N LEU A 6 22.66 17.11 1.68
CA LEU A 6 22.15 16.15 2.66
C LEU A 6 20.74 15.71 2.30
N SER A 7 19.86 16.65 1.92
CA SER A 7 18.48 16.32 1.52
C SER A 7 18.43 15.40 0.31
N LYS A 8 19.23 15.66 -0.72
CA LYS A 8 19.35 14.81 -1.90
C LYS A 8 19.86 13.42 -1.56
N MET A 9 20.91 13.32 -0.74
CA MET A 9 21.47 12.05 -0.29
C MET A 9 20.44 11.22 0.48
N VAL A 10 19.70 11.85 1.41
CA VAL A 10 18.63 11.19 2.16
C VAL A 10 17.53 10.73 1.22
N LYS A 11 17.12 11.58 0.25
CA LYS A 11 16.07 11.21 -0.72
C LYS A 11 16.48 10.01 -1.55
N GLU A 12 17.69 9.99 -2.08
CA GLU A 12 18.22 8.88 -2.87
C GLU A 12 18.25 7.58 -2.07
N LEU A 13 18.87 7.63 -0.89
CA LEU A 13 18.98 6.45 -0.03
C LEU A 13 17.62 5.91 0.42
N ILE A 14 16.65 6.79 0.72
CA ILE A 14 15.34 6.35 1.23
C ILE A 14 14.46 5.73 0.14
N MET A 15 14.77 5.92 -1.14
CA MET A 15 14.08 5.24 -2.23
C MET A 15 14.41 3.74 -2.27
N ASP A 16 15.65 3.38 -1.91
CA ASP A 16 16.14 1.99 -1.93
C ASP A 16 16.12 1.33 -0.55
N GLN A 17 16.16 2.12 0.52
CA GLN A 17 16.25 1.64 1.91
C GLN A 17 15.04 2.11 2.71
N ASP A 18 14.68 1.33 3.73
CA ASP A 18 13.59 1.70 4.65
C ASP A 18 14.04 2.65 5.74
N ARG A 19 15.35 2.84 5.91
CA ARG A 19 15.92 3.66 6.97
C ARG A 19 17.22 4.31 6.55
N VAL A 20 17.38 5.59 6.92
CA VAL A 20 18.63 6.35 6.76
C VAL A 20 18.96 7.05 8.08
N ALA A 21 20.07 6.70 8.69
CA ALA A 21 20.51 7.28 9.95
C ALA A 21 21.19 8.63 9.76
N LEU A 22 20.84 9.59 10.64
CA LEU A 22 21.60 10.83 10.87
C LEU A 22 22.38 10.67 12.18
N PRO A 23 23.70 10.44 12.13
CA PRO A 23 24.50 10.08 13.31
C PRO A 23 24.33 11.05 14.47
N GLY A 24 23.87 10.54 15.63
CA GLY A 24 23.69 11.35 16.85
C GLY A 24 22.45 12.25 16.89
N LEU A 25 21.63 12.28 15.83
CA LEU A 25 20.36 13.04 15.77
C LEU A 25 19.14 12.12 15.76
N GLY A 26 19.14 11.10 14.93
CA GLY A 26 18.04 10.17 14.75
C GLY A 26 18.08 9.47 13.39
N SER A 27 16.95 8.99 12.90
CA SER A 27 16.85 8.37 11.57
C SER A 27 15.56 8.73 10.85
N PHE A 28 15.67 8.92 9.53
CA PHE A 28 14.51 8.88 8.64
C PHE A 28 14.09 7.44 8.44
N VAL A 29 12.80 7.20 8.46
CA VAL A 29 12.21 5.87 8.24
C VAL A 29 11.08 5.99 7.23
N ALA A 30 11.12 5.15 6.22
CA ALA A 30 10.06 5.02 5.23
C ALA A 30 9.27 3.73 5.48
N GLU A 31 7.96 3.86 5.49
CA GLU A 31 7.03 2.76 5.76
C GLU A 31 5.96 2.72 4.66
N ILE A 32 5.69 1.54 4.14
CA ILE A 32 4.63 1.35 3.15
C ILE A 32 3.28 1.42 3.88
N VAL A 33 2.45 2.36 3.46
CA VAL A 33 1.04 2.46 3.88
C VAL A 33 0.20 1.75 2.82
N PRO A 34 -0.56 0.71 3.18
CA PRO A 34 -1.38 -0.02 2.23
C PRO A 34 -2.50 0.86 1.66
N SER A 35 -3.10 0.39 0.57
CA SER A 35 -4.30 1.00 -0.01
C SER A 35 -5.40 1.14 1.03
N THR A 36 -6.06 2.29 1.04
CA THR A 36 -7.13 2.59 1.99
C THR A 36 -8.36 3.14 1.27
N PHE A 37 -9.53 2.85 1.82
CA PHE A 37 -10.75 3.52 1.39
C PHE A 37 -10.76 4.97 1.89
N SER A 38 -11.26 5.88 1.06
CA SER A 38 -11.57 7.24 1.52
C SER A 38 -12.65 7.23 2.60
N ASP A 39 -12.75 8.33 3.38
CA ASP A 39 -13.75 8.48 4.45
C ASP A 39 -15.19 8.23 4.02
N LYS A 40 -15.49 8.44 2.72
CA LYS A 40 -16.81 8.18 2.14
C LYS A 40 -16.97 6.76 1.58
N GLY A 41 -15.94 5.93 1.61
CA GLY A 41 -15.96 4.55 1.13
C GLY A 41 -16.08 4.37 -0.39
N TYR A 42 -16.06 5.46 -1.16
CA TYR A 42 -16.25 5.40 -2.63
C TYR A 42 -14.96 5.51 -3.43
N THR A 43 -13.83 5.73 -2.79
CA THR A 43 -12.55 5.85 -3.46
C THR A 43 -11.53 4.99 -2.76
N ILE A 44 -10.79 4.21 -3.52
CA ILE A 44 -9.63 3.47 -3.05
C ILE A 44 -8.41 4.33 -3.35
N ASN A 45 -7.72 4.78 -2.31
CA ASN A 45 -6.43 5.44 -2.45
C ASN A 45 -5.34 4.40 -2.67
N PRO A 46 -4.39 4.62 -3.57
CA PRO A 46 -3.29 3.70 -3.80
C PRO A 46 -2.39 3.59 -2.55
N PRO A 47 -1.59 2.52 -2.46
CA PRO A 47 -0.55 2.44 -1.45
C PRO A 47 0.49 3.52 -1.70
N TYR A 48 1.09 4.02 -0.63
CA TYR A 48 2.16 5.02 -0.71
C TYR A 48 3.22 4.75 0.34
N ARG A 49 4.37 5.38 0.20
CA ARG A 49 5.46 5.27 1.17
C ARG A 49 5.53 6.53 2.02
N ARG A 50 5.32 6.40 3.31
CA ARG A 50 5.31 7.51 4.28
C ARG A 50 6.68 7.67 4.89
N LEU A 51 7.22 8.90 4.84
CA LEU A 51 8.45 9.27 5.51
C LEU A 51 8.17 9.90 6.87
N TYR A 52 8.85 9.42 7.90
CA TYR A 52 8.82 10.02 9.23
C TYR A 52 10.21 10.01 9.87
N PHE A 53 10.37 10.72 10.96
CA PHE A 53 11.63 10.81 11.67
C PHE A 53 11.55 10.19 13.05
N ARG A 54 12.51 9.35 13.37
CA ARG A 54 12.66 8.71 14.67
C ARG A 54 13.77 9.44 15.45
N SER A 55 13.40 10.20 16.49
CA SER A 55 14.34 11.00 17.30
C SER A 55 15.09 10.15 18.34
N ARG A 56 15.61 8.99 17.92
CA ARG A 56 16.50 8.17 18.76
C ARG A 56 17.89 8.23 18.16
N PRO A 57 18.96 8.48 18.98
CA PRO A 57 20.32 8.43 18.49
C PRO A 57 20.57 7.13 17.73
N ASP A 58 20.99 7.26 16.51
CA ASP A 58 21.28 6.16 15.61
C ASP A 58 22.70 6.33 15.07
N GLN A 59 23.37 5.22 14.76
CA GLN A 59 24.73 5.21 14.23
C GLN A 59 24.72 4.32 12.97
N GLY A 60 24.20 4.88 11.87
CA GLY A 60 24.30 4.24 10.57
C GLY A 60 25.46 4.84 9.78
N GLU A 61 26.03 4.06 8.89
CA GLU A 61 27.12 4.46 8.00
C GLU A 61 26.63 4.74 6.57
N GLU A 62 25.33 4.63 6.32
CA GLU A 62 24.74 4.69 4.98
C GLU A 62 25.07 6.02 4.30
N LEU A 63 24.91 7.13 5.02
CA LEU A 63 25.25 8.47 4.51
C LEU A 63 26.75 8.65 4.26
N ALA A 64 27.59 8.10 5.14
CA ALA A 64 29.04 8.20 4.98
C ALA A 64 29.52 7.38 3.78
N LYS A 65 28.99 6.17 3.59
CA LYS A 65 29.26 5.32 2.42
C LYS A 65 28.82 6.00 1.13
N PHE A 66 27.59 6.49 1.08
CA PHE A 66 27.06 7.21 -0.08
C PHE A 66 27.90 8.46 -0.42
N TYR A 67 28.29 9.23 0.60
CA TYR A 67 29.14 10.41 0.41
C TYR A 67 30.54 10.03 -0.07
N SER A 68 31.14 8.96 0.48
CA SER A 68 32.44 8.40 0.08
C SER A 68 32.43 8.00 -1.39
N ASP A 69 31.44 7.22 -1.81
CA ASP A 69 31.32 6.69 -3.17
C ASP A 69 31.07 7.79 -4.19
N THR A 70 30.19 8.74 -3.86
CA THR A 70 29.84 9.85 -4.76
C THR A 70 30.97 10.85 -4.95
N ASN A 71 31.74 11.13 -3.90
CA ASN A 71 32.81 12.14 -3.94
C ASN A 71 34.22 11.54 -4.07
N GLN A 72 34.32 10.20 -4.14
CA GLN A 72 35.58 9.45 -4.24
C GLN A 72 36.58 9.83 -3.12
N VAL A 73 36.08 10.00 -1.90
CA VAL A 73 36.89 10.27 -0.70
C VAL A 73 36.92 9.02 0.19
N GLU A 74 37.98 8.94 1.01
CA GLU A 74 38.10 7.84 1.96
C GLU A 74 36.91 7.81 2.95
N LEU A 75 36.39 6.62 3.28
CA LEU A 75 35.22 6.42 4.16
C LEU A 75 35.41 7.10 5.52
N ALA A 76 36.61 7.06 6.11
CA ALA A 76 36.89 7.70 7.38
C ALA A 76 36.75 9.23 7.31
N VAL A 77 37.13 9.82 6.18
CA VAL A 77 37.00 11.27 5.92
C VAL A 77 35.52 11.61 5.69
N ALA A 78 34.80 10.80 4.91
CA ALA A 78 33.36 10.95 4.66
C ALA A 78 32.57 10.88 5.96
N ASP A 79 32.82 9.90 6.81
CA ASP A 79 32.17 9.71 8.10
C ASP A 79 32.37 10.94 9.02
N LYS A 80 33.59 11.46 9.08
CA LYS A 80 33.88 12.68 9.84
C LYS A 80 33.10 13.88 9.31
N ILE A 81 33.10 14.09 7.99
CA ILE A 81 32.38 15.22 7.35
C ILE A 81 30.88 15.13 7.66
N VAL A 82 30.29 13.94 7.55
CA VAL A 82 28.86 13.72 7.83
C VAL A 82 28.56 13.96 9.30
N LYS A 83 29.34 13.40 10.23
CA LYS A 83 29.14 13.59 11.68
C LYS A 83 29.27 15.06 12.09
N ASP A 84 30.29 15.76 11.62
CA ASP A 84 30.50 17.16 11.93
C ASP A 84 29.32 18.01 11.41
N PHE A 85 28.84 17.75 10.19
CA PHE A 85 27.68 18.44 9.63
C PHE A 85 26.39 18.17 10.41
N ILE A 86 26.13 16.91 10.79
CA ILE A 86 24.93 16.57 11.57
C ILE A 86 24.98 17.18 12.97
N ALA A 87 26.16 17.29 13.58
CA ALA A 87 26.33 17.97 14.86
C ALA A 87 26.00 19.47 14.75
N GLU A 88 26.45 20.13 13.68
CA GLU A 88 26.12 21.53 13.39
C GLU A 88 24.59 21.68 13.11
N LEU A 89 24.01 20.80 12.28
CA LEU A 89 22.58 20.76 12.01
C LEU A 89 21.74 20.63 13.28
N LYS A 90 22.16 19.77 14.21
CA LYS A 90 21.53 19.59 15.52
C LYS A 90 21.55 20.91 16.31
N SER A 91 22.68 21.60 16.32
CA SER A 91 22.83 22.91 17.01
C SER A 91 21.89 23.95 16.38
N VAL A 92 21.86 24.05 15.06
CA VAL A 92 20.97 24.95 14.33
C VAL A 92 19.49 24.62 14.63
N LEU A 93 19.13 23.35 14.64
CA LEU A 93 17.75 22.89 14.92
C LEU A 93 17.33 23.23 16.36
N HIS A 94 18.22 23.14 17.32
CA HIS A 94 17.93 23.52 18.72
C HIS A 94 17.67 25.03 18.85
N VAL A 95 18.33 25.86 18.06
CA VAL A 95 18.17 27.33 18.11
C VAL A 95 16.98 27.76 17.26
N LYS A 96 16.97 27.41 15.97
CA LYS A 96 15.95 27.86 15.01
C LYS A 96 14.65 27.08 15.08
N LYS A 97 14.63 25.91 15.76
CA LYS A 97 13.46 25.01 15.90
C LYS A 97 12.92 24.44 14.60
N THR A 98 13.40 24.85 13.45
CA THR A 98 12.98 24.35 12.14
C THR A 98 14.14 24.42 11.16
N VAL A 99 14.32 23.33 10.41
CA VAL A 99 15.27 23.25 9.28
C VAL A 99 14.52 22.64 8.10
N ILE A 100 14.63 23.28 6.94
CA ILE A 100 14.00 22.82 5.69
C ILE A 100 14.97 21.84 5.01
N PHE A 101 14.44 20.70 4.59
CA PHE A 101 15.08 19.72 3.72
C PHE A 101 14.43 19.81 2.34
N PRO A 102 15.04 20.48 1.36
CA PRO A 102 14.42 20.73 0.07
C PRO A 102 14.01 19.43 -0.64
N GLY A 103 12.73 19.33 -1.03
CA GLY A 103 12.17 18.15 -1.70
C GLY A 103 11.96 16.92 -0.83
N LEU A 104 12.06 17.10 0.50
CA LEU A 104 11.66 16.10 1.50
C LEU A 104 10.61 16.66 2.46
N GLY A 105 10.86 17.88 2.99
CA GLY A 105 9.99 18.49 3.98
C GLY A 105 10.75 19.32 5.02
N ARG A 106 10.26 19.32 6.25
CA ARG A 106 10.79 20.15 7.35
C ARG A 106 11.04 19.33 8.59
N LEU A 107 12.25 19.43 9.13
CA LEU A 107 12.60 18.90 10.44
C LEU A 107 12.32 19.97 11.48
N ARG A 108 11.59 19.66 12.52
CA ARG A 108 11.19 20.59 13.57
C ARG A 108 11.56 20.06 14.94
N ALA A 109 11.94 20.94 15.85
CA ALA A 109 12.18 20.61 17.25
C ALA A 109 11.15 21.30 18.15
N THR A 110 10.59 20.55 19.10
CA THR A 110 9.73 21.09 20.15
C THR A 110 10.54 21.99 21.13
N LYS A 111 9.85 22.65 22.06
CA LYS A 111 10.51 23.38 23.13
C LYS A 111 11.42 22.46 23.98
N GLU A 112 11.05 21.21 24.10
CA GLU A 112 11.76 20.15 24.84
C GLU A 112 12.85 19.46 23.99
N ASN A 113 13.13 20.00 22.79
CA ASN A 113 14.09 19.45 21.83
C ASN A 113 13.78 18.05 21.28
N THR A 114 12.52 17.61 21.38
CA THR A 114 12.07 16.43 20.63
C THR A 114 11.95 16.79 19.16
N VAL A 115 12.61 16.00 18.31
CA VAL A 115 12.66 16.24 16.87
C VAL A 115 11.58 15.42 16.17
N PHE A 116 10.85 16.05 15.27
CA PHE A 116 9.87 15.42 14.39
C PHE A 116 9.95 15.98 12.98
N PHE A 117 9.46 15.24 12.03
CA PHE A 117 9.49 15.58 10.62
C PHE A 117 8.09 15.79 10.06
N VAL A 118 7.97 16.80 9.21
CA VAL A 118 6.77 17.08 8.42
C VAL A 118 7.18 16.96 6.96
N ALA A 119 6.70 15.92 6.30
CA ALA A 119 6.96 15.70 4.87
C ALA A 119 6.28 16.79 4.02
N ASP A 120 6.87 17.08 2.86
CA ASP A 120 6.20 17.90 1.85
C ASP A 120 5.03 17.11 1.23
N GLU A 121 3.96 17.80 0.82
CA GLU A 121 2.75 17.18 0.26
C GLU A 121 3.04 16.44 -1.05
N ASP A 122 4.00 16.96 -1.83
CA ASP A 122 4.42 16.40 -3.12
C ASP A 122 5.55 15.35 -2.99
N LEU A 123 5.86 14.91 -1.76
CA LEU A 123 6.93 13.95 -1.57
C LEU A 123 6.53 12.58 -2.08
N ASP A 124 7.10 12.19 -3.21
CA ASP A 124 7.02 10.82 -3.73
C ASP A 124 8.36 10.10 -3.52
N ILE A 125 8.33 9.03 -2.73
CA ILE A 125 9.44 8.14 -2.41
C ILE A 125 9.04 6.66 -2.62
N TYR A 126 8.00 6.40 -3.42
CA TYR A 126 7.51 5.05 -3.69
C TYR A 126 7.62 4.70 -5.18
N PRO A 127 8.81 4.30 -5.67
CA PRO A 127 9.02 3.97 -7.08
C PRO A 127 8.05 2.92 -7.63
N SER A 128 7.71 1.92 -6.81
CA SER A 128 6.74 0.87 -7.18
C SER A 128 5.29 1.34 -7.26
N GLY A 129 4.99 2.53 -6.75
CA GLY A 129 3.67 3.17 -6.79
C GLY A 129 3.51 4.17 -7.94
N PHE A 130 4.54 4.35 -8.76
CA PHE A 130 4.50 5.31 -9.86
C PHE A 130 3.35 5.00 -10.84
N GLY A 131 2.54 6.03 -11.11
CA GLY A 131 1.40 5.91 -12.01
C GLY A 131 0.14 5.28 -11.40
N LEU A 132 0.14 4.95 -10.11
CA LEU A 132 -1.07 4.52 -9.41
C LEU A 132 -1.93 5.75 -9.08
N GLU A 133 -3.19 5.72 -9.53
CA GLU A 133 -4.17 6.77 -9.25
C GLU A 133 -5.29 6.25 -8.33
N PRO A 134 -5.97 7.14 -7.58
CA PRO A 134 -7.14 6.77 -6.81
C PRO A 134 -8.27 6.23 -7.70
N ILE A 135 -8.84 5.09 -7.34
CA ILE A 135 -9.94 4.44 -8.08
C ILE A 135 -11.27 4.81 -7.44
N SER A 136 -12.15 5.46 -8.21
CA SER A 136 -13.51 5.75 -7.76
C SER A 136 -14.43 4.54 -7.97
N LEU A 137 -15.05 4.08 -6.90
CA LEU A 137 -16.06 3.01 -6.89
C LEU A 137 -17.49 3.56 -6.97
N LYS A 138 -17.69 4.79 -7.45
CA LYS A 138 -19.05 5.27 -7.66
C LYS A 138 -19.72 4.33 -8.65
N THR A 139 -20.69 3.56 -8.15
CA THR A 139 -21.55 2.77 -8.99
C THR A 139 -22.24 3.68 -9.98
N HIS A 140 -22.20 3.30 -11.25
CA HIS A 140 -23.02 3.91 -12.26
C HIS A 140 -24.47 3.75 -11.81
N GLN A 141 -25.15 4.87 -11.51
CA GLN A 141 -26.59 4.81 -11.26
C GLN A 141 -27.23 4.68 -12.66
N GLU A 142 -27.59 3.47 -13.02
CA GLU A 142 -28.38 3.21 -14.21
C GLU A 142 -29.64 4.08 -14.17
N THR A 143 -29.83 4.86 -15.18
CA THR A 143 -31.05 5.66 -15.31
C THR A 143 -32.22 4.72 -15.54
N ARG A 144 -33.44 5.11 -15.12
CA ARG A 144 -34.65 4.31 -15.39
C ARG A 144 -34.83 3.98 -16.87
N GLN A 145 -34.30 4.83 -17.75
CA GLN A 145 -34.33 4.62 -19.21
C GLN A 145 -33.41 3.46 -19.63
N GLU A 146 -32.18 3.38 -19.09
CA GLU A 146 -31.23 2.29 -19.38
C GLU A 146 -31.75 0.94 -18.88
N VAL A 147 -32.29 0.92 -17.66
CA VAL A 147 -32.93 -0.31 -17.11
C VAL A 147 -34.13 -0.72 -17.96
N SER A 148 -34.96 0.23 -18.41
CA SER A 148 -36.14 -0.05 -19.25
C SER A 148 -35.72 -0.55 -20.65
N ALA A 149 -34.65 -0.04 -21.23
CA ALA A 149 -34.12 -0.51 -22.50
C ALA A 149 -33.54 -1.94 -22.38
N ALA A 150 -32.74 -2.22 -21.35
CA ALA A 150 -32.19 -3.54 -21.10
C ALA A 150 -33.27 -4.59 -20.84
N VAL A 151 -34.32 -4.24 -20.09
CA VAL A 151 -35.49 -5.11 -19.88
C VAL A 151 -36.27 -5.33 -21.18
N GLY A 152 -36.37 -4.33 -22.06
CA GLY A 152 -36.95 -4.44 -23.38
C GLY A 152 -36.20 -5.42 -24.29
N GLU A 153 -34.87 -5.33 -24.32
CA GLU A 153 -34.02 -6.26 -25.07
C GLU A 153 -34.11 -7.69 -24.55
N LEU A 154 -34.08 -7.89 -23.23
CA LEU A 154 -34.27 -9.21 -22.62
C LEU A 154 -35.64 -9.83 -22.98
N LYS A 155 -36.70 -9.04 -22.97
CA LYS A 155 -38.03 -9.50 -23.38
C LYS A 155 -38.08 -9.88 -24.84
N SER A 156 -37.42 -9.18 -25.73
CA SER A 156 -37.37 -9.50 -27.15
C SER A 156 -36.61 -10.81 -27.42
N ILE A 157 -35.50 -11.04 -26.72
CA ILE A 157 -34.72 -12.30 -26.80
C ILE A 157 -35.53 -13.50 -26.28
N LEU A 158 -36.28 -13.30 -25.20
CA LEU A 158 -37.12 -14.35 -24.60
C LEU A 158 -38.40 -14.62 -25.39
N SER A 159 -38.83 -13.68 -26.25
CA SER A 159 -40.03 -13.83 -27.09
C SER A 159 -39.74 -14.37 -28.49
N GLU A 160 -38.49 -14.54 -28.88
CA GLU A 160 -38.15 -15.28 -30.09
C GLU A 160 -38.48 -16.76 -29.90
N PRO A 161 -39.35 -17.38 -30.74
CA PRO A 161 -39.68 -18.79 -30.62
C PRO A 161 -38.42 -19.61 -30.94
N VAL A 162 -37.90 -20.27 -29.90
CA VAL A 162 -36.83 -21.27 -30.08
C VAL A 162 -37.34 -22.33 -31.05
N PRO A 163 -36.71 -22.59 -32.20
CA PRO A 163 -37.12 -23.71 -33.04
C PRO A 163 -36.93 -24.98 -32.26
N VAL A 164 -38.06 -25.58 -31.84
CA VAL A 164 -38.05 -26.91 -31.20
C VAL A 164 -37.61 -27.93 -32.24
N PRO A 165 -36.53 -28.69 -32.03
CA PRO A 165 -36.23 -29.81 -32.90
C PRO A 165 -37.37 -30.82 -32.79
N VAL A 166 -38.00 -31.12 -33.92
CA VAL A 166 -39.00 -32.18 -34.03
C VAL A 166 -38.24 -33.50 -33.87
N TYR A 167 -38.39 -34.11 -32.71
CA TYR A 167 -37.98 -35.48 -32.50
C TYR A 167 -39.12 -36.35 -33.02
N GLU A 168 -38.84 -37.10 -34.09
CA GLU A 168 -39.69 -38.21 -34.53
C GLU A 168 -39.70 -39.27 -33.40
N ASP A 169 -40.91 -39.64 -32.98
CA ASP A 169 -41.13 -40.71 -32.02
C ASP A 169 -40.59 -42.05 -32.54
N PRO A 170 -39.73 -42.75 -31.78
CA PRO A 170 -39.54 -44.19 -32.01
C PRO A 170 -40.63 -44.99 -31.27
N ALA A 171 -41.16 -45.98 -31.98
CA ALA A 171 -42.18 -46.86 -31.59
C ALA A 171 -42.05 -47.57 -30.22
N PRO A 172 -43.14 -48.08 -29.61
CA PRO A 172 -43.14 -48.52 -28.22
C PRO A 172 -42.40 -49.86 -28.06
N VAL A 173 -41.46 -49.90 -27.14
CA VAL A 173 -40.89 -51.18 -26.67
C VAL A 173 -41.43 -51.49 -25.29
N THR A 174 -41.96 -52.71 -25.22
CA THR A 174 -42.62 -53.45 -24.15
C THR A 174 -41.83 -53.35 -22.79
N GLU A 175 -42.64 -53.16 -21.73
CA GLU A 175 -42.22 -53.20 -20.34
C GLU A 175 -41.84 -54.63 -19.90
N GLU A 176 -40.70 -54.70 -19.18
CA GLU A 176 -40.45 -55.72 -18.17
C GLU A 176 -39.95 -55.12 -16.89
N PRO A 177 -40.46 -55.55 -15.74
CA PRO A 177 -40.14 -54.91 -14.46
C PRO A 177 -38.86 -55.48 -13.85
N VAL A 178 -37.90 -54.61 -13.52
CA VAL A 178 -36.78 -55.00 -12.67
C VAL A 178 -36.84 -54.27 -11.34
N SER A 179 -36.90 -55.09 -10.33
CA SER A 179 -36.99 -54.82 -8.89
C SER A 179 -35.87 -53.93 -8.36
N VAL A 180 -36.26 -53.01 -7.50
CA VAL A 180 -35.42 -52.15 -6.65
C VAL A 180 -34.88 -52.96 -5.47
N PRO A 181 -33.62 -52.83 -5.07
CA PRO A 181 -33.22 -53.01 -3.69
C PRO A 181 -32.92 -51.66 -3.02
N GLU A 182 -33.67 -51.40 -1.95
CA GLU A 182 -33.37 -50.36 -0.97
C GLU A 182 -32.09 -50.72 -0.19
N GLU A 183 -31.17 -49.78 -0.07
CA GLU A 183 -30.20 -49.79 1.01
C GLU A 183 -30.29 -48.47 1.81
N PRO A 184 -30.17 -48.56 3.15
CA PRO A 184 -30.51 -47.44 4.03
C PRO A 184 -29.32 -46.49 4.20
N VAL A 185 -29.60 -45.19 4.07
CA VAL A 185 -28.68 -44.10 4.38
C VAL A 185 -28.58 -43.94 5.89
N SER A 186 -27.42 -44.22 6.44
CA SER A 186 -27.06 -43.91 7.82
C SER A 186 -26.58 -42.47 7.94
N VAL A 187 -27.26 -41.72 8.80
CA VAL A 187 -26.92 -40.35 9.23
C VAL A 187 -25.85 -40.44 10.31
N PRO A 188 -24.75 -39.69 10.26
CA PRO A 188 -23.85 -39.55 11.42
C PRO A 188 -24.32 -38.43 12.35
N GLU A 189 -24.44 -38.79 13.62
CA GLU A 189 -24.72 -37.94 14.78
C GLU A 189 -23.57 -36.95 15.07
N PRO A 190 -23.85 -35.76 15.61
CA PRO A 190 -22.79 -34.82 16.00
C PRO A 190 -22.16 -35.18 17.34
N THR A 191 -20.87 -35.32 17.34
CA THR A 191 -20.05 -35.54 18.53
C THR A 191 -19.93 -34.24 19.36
N GLN A 192 -20.35 -34.35 20.62
CA GLN A 192 -20.14 -33.31 21.66
C GLN A 192 -18.74 -33.40 22.19
N ASP A 193 -18.09 -32.24 22.32
CA ASP A 193 -16.81 -32.08 23.03
C ASP A 193 -17.03 -32.18 24.54
N PRO A 194 -16.15 -32.88 25.29
CA PRO A 194 -16.18 -32.85 26.76
C PRO A 194 -15.36 -31.67 27.28
N VAL A 195 -15.98 -30.91 28.18
CA VAL A 195 -15.35 -29.99 29.12
C VAL A 195 -14.52 -30.78 30.10
N ALA A 196 -13.26 -30.44 30.34
CA ALA A 196 -12.42 -30.81 31.46
C ALA A 196 -11.86 -29.57 32.14
N ASP A 197 -12.14 -29.41 33.30
CA ASP A 197 -11.67 -29.22 34.64
C ASP A 197 -10.29 -28.55 34.73
#